data_d29f56b187790ca81b3a099e0778c2f2
#
_entry.id   d29f56b187790ca81b3a099e0778c2f2
#
_cell.length_a   1.000
_cell.length_b   1.000
_cell.length_c   1.000
_cell.angle_alpha   90.00
_cell.angle_beta   90.00
_cell.angle_gamma   90.00
#
_symmetry.space_group_name_H-M   'P 1'
#
loop_
_entity.id
_entity.type
_entity.pdbx_description
1 polymer ?
#
loop_
_entity_poly.entity_id
_entity_poly.type
_entity_poly.pdbx_seq_one_letter_code
_entity_poly.pdbx_strand_id
1 'polypeptide(L)'
;MVLASLMAALTAVGAYIHVPIGPVPIVLSTLFVLLSGLLLGSRWGFMSICLYLFVGAIGLPVFSGGRGGLAHFFGPTGGYLFGYLLAAWLTGFISERSRGLLFLEIFGVTMGSLLIYGLGVPWLKMVTQMPWAKAFIVGMAPFLIGDAVKASVALILARAVRPVLKRQLQSF
;
A
#
# COMPACT_ATOMS: atom_id res chain seq x y z
N MET A 1 8.19 5.42 16.34
CA MET A 1 7.89 6.56 15.44
C MET A 1 8.82 6.60 14.23
N VAL A 2 10.14 6.58 14.40
CA VAL A 2 11.13 6.67 13.29
C VAL A 2 10.87 5.66 12.16
N LEU A 3 10.60 4.40 12.46
CA LEU A 3 10.32 3.38 11.44
C LEU A 3 9.03 3.64 10.66
N ALA A 4 8.00 4.21 11.30
CA ALA A 4 6.76 4.57 10.61
C ALA A 4 6.99 5.73 9.62
N SER A 5 7.77 6.74 10.00
CA SER A 5 8.15 7.84 9.10
C SER A 5 9.04 7.35 7.95
N LEU A 6 9.95 6.41 8.22
CA LEU A 6 10.76 5.79 7.17
C LEU A 6 9.90 5.04 6.16
N MET A 7 8.91 4.24 6.62
CA MET A 7 8.01 3.53 5.72
C MET A 7 7.11 4.49 4.93
N ALA A 8 6.67 5.60 5.52
CA ALA A 8 5.95 6.65 4.82
C ALA A 8 6.81 7.26 3.69
N ALA A 9 8.08 7.56 3.98
CA ALA A 9 9.03 8.07 2.99
C ALA A 9 9.29 7.06 1.86
N LEU A 10 9.48 5.78 2.20
CA LEU A 10 9.65 4.71 1.20
C LEU A 10 8.39 4.54 0.34
N THR A 11 7.20 4.69 0.93
CA THR A 11 5.93 4.67 0.18
C THR A 11 5.87 5.83 -0.83
N ALA A 12 6.31 7.02 -0.42
CA ALA A 12 6.42 8.18 -1.30
C ALA A 12 7.42 7.94 -2.44
N VAL A 13 8.63 7.46 -2.12
CA VAL A 13 9.62 7.08 -3.14
C VAL A 13 9.05 6.04 -4.11
N GLY A 14 8.35 5.03 -3.60
CA GLY A 14 7.69 4.02 -4.43
C GLY A 14 6.61 4.59 -5.35
N ALA A 15 5.97 5.71 -4.99
CA ALA A 15 4.99 6.37 -5.83
C ALA A 15 5.63 7.09 -7.04
N TYR A 16 6.89 7.51 -6.95
CA TYR A 16 7.63 8.06 -8.09
C TYR A 16 8.01 6.99 -9.12
N ILE A 17 8.21 5.74 -8.66
CA ILE A 17 8.46 4.61 -9.55
C ILE A 17 7.10 4.12 -10.05
N HIS A 18 6.65 4.70 -11.17
CA HIS A 18 5.34 4.42 -11.72
C HIS A 18 5.36 4.23 -13.23
N VAL A 19 4.45 3.38 -13.71
CA VAL A 19 4.18 3.20 -15.14
C VAL A 19 2.78 3.75 -15.43
N PRO A 20 2.65 4.81 -16.23
CA PRO A 20 1.36 5.42 -16.53
C PRO A 20 0.58 4.56 -17.52
N ILE A 21 -0.37 3.75 -17.02
CA ILE A 21 -1.25 2.90 -17.84
C ILE A 21 -2.70 3.35 -17.59
N GLY A 22 -3.19 4.33 -18.37
CA GLY A 22 -4.57 4.81 -18.27
C GLY A 22 -4.84 5.68 -17.03
N PRO A 23 -6.06 5.62 -16.46
CA PRO A 23 -6.49 6.52 -15.38
C PRO A 23 -5.84 6.23 -14.04
N VAL A 24 -5.32 5.02 -13.84
CA VAL A 24 -4.62 4.59 -12.63
C VAL A 24 -3.24 4.08 -13.03
N PRO A 25 -2.15 4.68 -12.52
CA PRO A 25 -0.79 4.21 -12.82
C PRO A 25 -0.44 2.97 -12.00
N ILE A 26 0.42 2.09 -12.54
CA ILE A 26 1.09 1.05 -11.75
C ILE A 26 2.19 1.74 -10.94
N VAL A 27 2.19 1.57 -9.63
CA VAL A 27 3.14 2.19 -8.71
C VAL A 27 3.86 1.15 -7.86
N LEU A 28 5.06 1.46 -7.41
CA LEU A 28 5.79 0.59 -6.48
C LEU A 28 5.37 0.82 -5.01
N SER A 29 4.62 1.88 -4.72
CA SER A 29 4.16 2.20 -3.37
C SER A 29 3.36 1.08 -2.69
N THR A 30 2.59 0.27 -3.44
CA THR A 30 1.84 -0.88 -2.90
C THR A 30 2.75 -1.88 -2.18
N LEU A 31 3.98 -2.09 -2.66
CA LEU A 31 4.97 -2.92 -1.97
C LEU A 31 5.25 -2.39 -0.55
N PHE A 32 5.52 -1.09 -0.43
CA PHE A 32 5.86 -0.47 0.85
C PHE A 32 4.65 -0.36 1.79
N VAL A 33 3.44 -0.24 1.25
CA VAL A 33 2.19 -0.31 2.01
C VAL A 33 2.06 -1.68 2.69
N LEU A 34 2.21 -2.76 1.94
CA LEU A 34 2.13 -4.13 2.47
C LEU A 34 3.30 -4.41 3.43
N LEU A 35 4.50 -3.96 3.07
CA LEU A 35 5.70 -4.10 3.89
C LEU A 35 5.57 -3.36 5.22
N SER A 36 4.95 -2.17 5.24
CA SER A 36 4.69 -1.42 6.47
C SER A 36 3.80 -2.20 7.43
N GLY A 37 2.73 -2.82 6.93
CA GLY A 37 1.88 -3.71 7.72
C GLY A 37 2.65 -4.92 8.25
N LEU A 38 3.41 -5.61 7.39
CA LEU A 38 4.19 -6.79 7.77
C LEU A 38 5.25 -6.51 8.83
N LEU A 39 5.98 -5.39 8.74
CA LEU A 39 7.10 -5.05 9.63
C LEU A 39 6.66 -4.35 10.91
N LEU A 40 5.73 -3.41 10.79
CA LEU A 40 5.36 -2.51 11.89
C LEU A 40 4.08 -2.95 12.61
N GLY A 41 3.35 -3.92 12.05
CA GLY A 41 2.07 -4.36 12.57
C GLY A 41 0.92 -3.43 12.21
N SER A 42 -0.27 -3.73 12.75
CA SER A 42 -1.52 -3.06 12.39
C SER A 42 -1.51 -1.56 12.72
N ARG A 43 -1.12 -1.21 13.94
CA ARG A 43 -1.16 0.17 14.44
C ARG A 43 -0.14 1.08 13.73
N TRP A 44 1.12 0.69 13.73
CA TRP A 44 2.19 1.52 13.17
C TRP A 44 2.25 1.47 11.65
N GLY A 45 1.85 0.36 11.02
CA GLY A 45 1.66 0.29 9.57
C GLY A 45 0.58 1.24 9.10
N PHE A 46 -0.58 1.26 9.78
CA PHE A 46 -1.66 2.21 9.52
C PHE A 46 -1.18 3.66 9.69
N MET A 47 -0.50 3.97 10.82
CA MET A 47 0.01 5.32 11.10
C MET A 47 1.05 5.79 10.06
N SER A 48 1.87 4.89 9.54
CA SER A 48 2.81 5.17 8.47
C SER A 48 2.09 5.64 7.20
N ILE A 49 1.03 4.94 6.81
CA ILE A 49 0.25 5.31 5.63
C ILE A 49 -0.59 6.58 5.88
N CYS A 50 -1.11 6.77 7.10
CA CYS A 50 -1.73 8.04 7.49
C CYS A 50 -0.77 9.21 7.29
N LEU A 51 0.48 9.07 7.74
CA LEU A 51 1.50 10.10 7.57
C LEU A 51 1.79 10.38 6.09
N TYR A 52 1.97 9.33 5.29
CA TYR A 52 2.17 9.47 3.83
C TYR A 52 1.02 10.24 3.18
N LEU A 53 -0.23 9.86 3.47
CA LEU A 53 -1.42 10.52 2.91
C LEU A 53 -1.58 11.95 3.41
N PHE A 54 -1.28 12.21 4.68
CA PHE A 54 -1.33 13.55 5.26
C PHE A 54 -0.32 14.48 4.58
N VAL A 55 0.93 14.03 4.41
CA VAL A 55 1.98 14.76 3.71
C VAL A 55 1.56 15.07 2.26
N GLY A 56 0.93 14.11 1.57
CA GLY A 56 0.37 14.34 0.25
C GLY A 56 -0.82 15.30 0.24
N ALA A 57 -1.69 15.24 1.25
CA ALA A 57 -2.87 16.10 1.37
C ALA A 57 -2.52 17.58 1.53
N ILE A 58 -1.48 17.90 2.30
CA ILE A 58 -0.99 19.28 2.48
C ILE A 58 -0.28 19.84 1.23
N GLY A 59 -0.17 19.06 0.15
CA GLY A 59 0.33 19.52 -1.15
C GLY A 59 1.75 19.10 -1.49
N LEU A 60 2.45 18.37 -0.62
CA LEU A 60 3.77 17.83 -0.97
C LEU A 60 3.63 16.81 -2.12
N PRO A 61 4.55 16.81 -3.10
CA PRO A 61 4.46 16.01 -4.31
C PRO A 61 4.87 14.55 -4.06
N VAL A 62 4.15 13.83 -3.18
CA VAL A 62 4.46 12.45 -2.77
C VAL A 62 3.59 11.38 -3.44
N PHE A 63 2.59 11.78 -4.23
CA PHE A 63 1.77 10.84 -5.00
C PHE A 63 2.37 10.56 -6.37
N SER A 64 1.81 9.57 -7.07
CA SER A 64 2.33 9.13 -8.36
C SER A 64 2.41 10.29 -9.37
N GLY A 65 3.55 10.37 -10.08
CA GLY A 65 3.83 11.46 -11.00
C GLY A 65 4.17 12.79 -10.34
N GLY A 66 4.62 12.78 -9.08
CA GLY A 66 5.00 13.99 -8.34
C GLY A 66 3.82 14.89 -8.01
N ARG A 67 2.64 14.31 -7.84
CA ARG A 67 1.40 15.04 -7.51
C ARG A 67 1.19 15.10 -6.01
N GLY A 68 0.40 16.08 -5.57
CA GLY A 68 -0.03 16.27 -4.19
C GLY A 68 -1.30 17.12 -4.13
N GLY A 69 -1.77 17.34 -2.91
CA GLY A 69 -2.96 18.13 -2.63
C GLY A 69 -4.24 17.30 -2.49
N LEU A 70 -5.23 17.88 -1.80
CA LEU A 70 -6.51 17.24 -1.52
C LEU A 70 -7.27 16.82 -2.78
N ALA A 71 -7.12 17.57 -3.89
CA ALA A 71 -7.78 17.24 -5.15
C ALA A 71 -7.43 15.83 -5.66
N HIS A 72 -6.26 15.29 -5.32
CA HIS A 72 -5.84 13.96 -5.73
C HIS A 72 -6.69 12.84 -5.10
N PHE A 73 -7.23 13.07 -3.90
CA PHE A 73 -8.13 12.13 -3.22
C PHE A 73 -9.49 12.01 -3.91
N PHE A 74 -9.93 13.07 -4.60
CA PHE A 74 -11.18 13.06 -5.35
C PHE A 74 -11.01 12.61 -6.80
N GLY A 75 -9.77 12.39 -7.23
CA GLY A 75 -9.44 11.84 -8.54
C GLY A 75 -9.65 10.32 -8.64
N PRO A 76 -9.38 9.74 -9.83
CA PRO A 76 -9.55 8.31 -10.11
C PRO A 76 -8.79 7.37 -9.17
N THR A 77 -7.71 7.83 -8.57
CA THR A 77 -6.84 7.07 -7.67
C THR A 77 -7.24 7.17 -6.19
N GLY A 78 -8.19 8.04 -5.83
CA GLY A 78 -8.53 8.31 -4.43
C GLY A 78 -8.93 7.06 -3.65
N GLY A 79 -9.77 6.21 -4.21
CA GLY A 79 -10.19 4.97 -3.56
C GLY A 79 -9.03 4.01 -3.26
N TYR A 80 -8.01 3.97 -4.13
CA TYR A 80 -6.80 3.17 -3.90
C TYR A 80 -5.98 3.74 -2.74
N LEU A 81 -5.90 5.06 -2.59
CA LEU A 81 -5.21 5.71 -1.46
C LEU A 81 -5.88 5.37 -0.13
N PHE A 82 -7.23 5.40 -0.06
CA PHE A 82 -7.97 4.93 1.11
C PHE A 82 -7.77 3.42 1.33
N GLY A 83 -7.71 2.66 0.24
CA GLY A 83 -7.38 1.23 0.26
C GLY A 83 -6.02 0.94 0.90
N TYR A 84 -5.02 1.80 0.72
CA TYR A 84 -3.69 1.66 1.33
C TYR A 84 -3.75 1.66 2.86
N LEU A 85 -4.59 2.52 3.47
CA LEU A 85 -4.77 2.55 4.92
C LEU A 85 -5.26 1.21 5.46
N LEU A 86 -6.34 0.71 4.85
CA LEU A 86 -6.95 -0.55 5.29
C LEU A 86 -6.05 -1.75 4.95
N ALA A 87 -5.33 -1.71 3.84
CA ALA A 87 -4.40 -2.77 3.46
C ALA A 87 -3.24 -2.88 4.45
N ALA A 88 -2.61 -1.76 4.82
CA ALA A 88 -1.54 -1.75 5.83
C ALA A 88 -2.04 -2.24 7.19
N TRP A 89 -3.23 -1.78 7.60
CA TRP A 89 -3.84 -2.22 8.85
C TRP A 89 -4.14 -3.72 8.86
N LEU A 90 -4.85 -4.23 7.85
CA LEU A 90 -5.27 -5.63 7.80
C LEU A 90 -4.08 -6.58 7.66
N THR A 91 -3.13 -6.24 6.77
CA THR A 91 -1.88 -7.01 6.60
C THR A 91 -1.13 -7.07 7.92
N GLY A 92 -1.02 -5.94 8.63
CA GLY A 92 -0.38 -5.88 9.94
C GLY A 92 -1.11 -6.70 11.00
N PHE A 93 -2.43 -6.60 11.05
CA PHE A 93 -3.27 -7.34 11.99
C PHE A 93 -3.16 -8.86 11.83
N ILE A 94 -3.15 -9.35 10.59
CA ILE A 94 -2.98 -10.77 10.32
C ILE A 94 -1.53 -11.18 10.60
N SER A 95 -0.55 -10.36 10.23
CA SER A 95 0.86 -10.61 10.49
C SER A 95 1.19 -10.73 11.98
N GLU A 96 0.63 -9.87 12.84
CA GLU A 96 0.79 -9.94 14.30
C GLU A 96 0.27 -11.27 14.87
N ARG A 97 -0.82 -11.80 14.29
CA ARG A 97 -1.42 -13.07 14.71
C ARG A 97 -0.79 -14.30 14.08
N SER A 98 -0.05 -14.13 13.01
CA SER A 98 0.54 -15.25 12.25
C SER A 98 1.58 -16.02 13.05
N ARG A 99 2.17 -15.41 14.10
CA ARG A 99 3.30 -15.98 14.86
C ARG A 99 4.45 -16.46 13.97
N GLY A 100 4.60 -15.86 12.79
CA GLY A 100 5.63 -16.21 11.80
C GLY A 100 5.24 -17.33 10.82
N LEU A 101 3.99 -17.82 10.87
CA LEU A 101 3.48 -18.79 9.89
C LEU A 101 3.34 -18.13 8.52
N LEU A 102 4.11 -18.65 7.54
CA LEU A 102 4.15 -18.10 6.19
C LEU A 102 2.77 -18.03 5.53
N PHE A 103 1.97 -19.07 5.71
CA PHE A 103 0.63 -19.15 5.12
C PHE A 103 -0.26 -17.98 5.56
N LEU A 104 -0.24 -17.63 6.85
CA LEU A 104 -1.02 -16.50 7.36
C LEU A 104 -0.47 -15.15 6.88
N GLU A 105 0.83 -15.02 6.71
CA GLU A 105 1.43 -13.82 6.14
C GLU A 105 1.05 -13.64 4.66
N ILE A 106 1.08 -14.72 3.87
CA ILE A 106 0.60 -14.72 2.47
C ILE A 106 -0.89 -14.33 2.44
N PHE A 107 -1.71 -14.94 3.29
CA PHE A 107 -3.12 -14.62 3.40
C PHE A 107 -3.33 -13.13 3.73
N GLY A 108 -2.57 -12.58 4.70
CA GLY A 108 -2.65 -11.18 5.10
C GLY A 108 -2.32 -10.21 3.96
N VAL A 109 -1.24 -10.49 3.22
CA VAL A 109 -0.83 -9.69 2.07
C VAL A 109 -1.85 -9.77 0.93
N THR A 110 -2.40 -10.96 0.67
CA THR A 110 -3.44 -11.15 -0.35
C THR A 110 -4.71 -10.38 0.01
N MET A 111 -5.17 -10.49 1.26
CA MET A 111 -6.36 -9.75 1.73
C MET A 111 -6.12 -8.24 1.71
N GLY A 112 -4.93 -7.77 2.09
CA GLY A 112 -4.55 -6.38 1.98
C GLY A 112 -4.61 -5.86 0.53
N SER A 113 -4.05 -6.63 -0.41
CA SER A 113 -4.10 -6.29 -1.84
C SER A 113 -5.54 -6.26 -2.37
N LEU A 114 -6.38 -7.23 -1.97
CA LEU A 114 -7.78 -7.26 -2.36
C LEU A 114 -8.56 -6.05 -1.82
N LEU A 115 -8.26 -5.55 -0.62
CA LEU A 115 -8.86 -4.33 -0.08
C LEU A 115 -8.52 -3.09 -0.91
N ILE A 116 -7.28 -3.00 -1.42
CA ILE A 116 -6.88 -1.90 -2.29
C ILE A 116 -7.79 -1.86 -3.53
N TYR A 117 -8.03 -3.01 -4.16
CA TYR A 117 -8.92 -3.09 -5.32
C TYR A 117 -10.40 -2.95 -4.94
N GLY A 118 -10.80 -3.52 -3.80
CA GLY A 118 -12.18 -3.45 -3.30
C GLY A 118 -12.66 -2.03 -3.04
N LEU A 119 -11.77 -1.10 -2.70
CA LEU A 119 -12.07 0.32 -2.59
C LEU A 119 -11.73 1.10 -3.86
N GLY A 120 -10.62 0.74 -4.53
CA GLY A 120 -10.11 1.45 -5.69
C GLY A 120 -11.02 1.34 -6.91
N VAL A 121 -11.44 0.12 -7.27
CA VAL A 121 -12.24 -0.12 -8.49
C VAL A 121 -13.63 0.51 -8.41
N PRO A 122 -14.41 0.34 -7.32
CA PRO A 122 -15.68 1.04 -7.18
C PRO A 122 -15.54 2.58 -7.22
N TRP A 123 -14.53 3.11 -6.54
CA TRP A 123 -14.22 4.53 -6.57
C TRP A 123 -13.89 5.02 -7.98
N LEU A 124 -13.01 4.30 -8.67
CA LEU A 124 -12.67 4.59 -10.07
C LEU A 124 -13.91 4.65 -10.95
N LYS A 125 -14.79 3.64 -10.83
CA LYS A 125 -16.07 3.61 -11.56
C LYS A 125 -16.94 4.83 -11.24
N MET A 126 -17.03 5.22 -9.98
CA MET A 126 -17.85 6.37 -9.55
C MET A 126 -17.33 7.69 -10.12
N VAL A 127 -16.00 7.90 -10.07
CA VAL A 127 -15.39 9.15 -10.52
C VAL A 127 -15.37 9.27 -12.05
N THR A 128 -15.13 8.16 -12.75
CA THR A 128 -15.00 8.17 -14.23
C THR A 128 -16.29 7.82 -14.96
N GLN A 129 -17.34 7.39 -14.26
CA GLN A 129 -18.65 7.00 -14.82
C GLN A 129 -18.58 5.88 -15.87
N MET A 130 -17.48 5.09 -15.87
CA MET A 130 -17.33 3.99 -16.81
C MET A 130 -18.12 2.74 -16.38
N PRO A 131 -18.45 1.83 -17.34
CA PRO A 131 -19.06 0.54 -17.02
C PRO A 131 -18.19 -0.31 -16.11
N TRP A 132 -18.80 -1.16 -15.28
CA TRP A 132 -18.09 -2.06 -14.35
C TRP A 132 -17.01 -2.90 -15.03
N ALA A 133 -17.33 -3.53 -16.16
CA ALA A 133 -16.36 -4.35 -16.91
C ALA A 133 -15.10 -3.55 -17.26
N LYS A 134 -15.25 -2.32 -17.75
CA LYS A 134 -14.10 -1.44 -18.06
C LYS A 134 -13.34 -1.03 -16.79
N ALA A 135 -14.03 -0.72 -15.69
CA ALA A 135 -13.38 -0.37 -14.43
C ALA A 135 -12.51 -1.51 -13.89
N PHE A 136 -12.96 -2.77 -13.97
CA PHE A 136 -12.14 -3.94 -13.61
C PHE A 136 -10.94 -4.14 -14.54
N ILE A 137 -11.15 -4.00 -15.85
CA ILE A 137 -10.08 -4.18 -16.84
C ILE A 137 -8.97 -3.13 -16.65
N VAL A 138 -9.31 -1.86 -16.43
CA VAL A 138 -8.30 -0.79 -16.33
C VAL A 138 -7.82 -0.53 -14.90
N GLY A 139 -8.60 -0.90 -13.89
CA GLY A 139 -8.32 -0.62 -12.48
C GLY A 139 -7.76 -1.80 -11.67
N MET A 140 -7.80 -3.03 -12.23
CA MET A 140 -7.33 -4.23 -11.51
C MET A 140 -6.49 -5.15 -12.41
N ALA A 141 -6.99 -5.55 -13.60
CA ALA A 141 -6.36 -6.60 -14.40
C ALA A 141 -4.86 -6.39 -14.70
N PRO A 142 -4.39 -5.20 -15.15
CA PRO A 142 -2.97 -4.99 -15.48
C PRO A 142 -2.06 -4.99 -14.26
N PHE A 143 -2.63 -4.81 -13.06
CA PHE A 143 -1.85 -4.71 -11.82
C PHE A 143 -1.59 -6.07 -11.17
N LEU A 144 -2.46 -7.07 -11.40
CA LEU A 144 -2.45 -8.36 -10.68
C LEU A 144 -1.09 -9.06 -10.72
N ILE A 145 -0.45 -9.13 -11.89
CA ILE A 145 0.86 -9.79 -12.04
C ILE A 145 1.93 -8.99 -11.29
N GLY A 146 1.96 -7.67 -11.48
CA GLY A 146 2.92 -6.79 -10.81
C GLY A 146 2.74 -6.79 -9.29
N ASP A 147 1.50 -6.83 -8.82
CA ASP A 147 1.22 -6.82 -7.37
C ASP A 147 1.50 -8.18 -6.73
N ALA A 148 1.33 -9.30 -7.44
CA ALA A 148 1.78 -10.61 -6.97
C ALA A 148 3.31 -10.64 -6.76
N VAL A 149 4.08 -10.05 -7.68
CA VAL A 149 5.53 -9.90 -7.54
C VAL A 149 5.88 -9.00 -6.35
N LYS A 150 5.26 -7.82 -6.24
CA LYS A 150 5.49 -6.89 -5.12
C LYS A 150 5.13 -7.52 -3.78
N ALA A 151 4.02 -8.24 -3.71
CA ALA A 151 3.58 -8.97 -2.52
C ALA A 151 4.61 -10.03 -2.10
N SER A 152 5.14 -10.78 -3.06
CA SER A 152 6.21 -11.77 -2.80
C SER A 152 7.49 -11.11 -2.30
N VAL A 153 7.91 -10.00 -2.93
CA VAL A 153 9.07 -9.22 -2.50
C VAL A 153 8.85 -8.64 -1.09
N ALA A 154 7.66 -8.10 -0.80
CA ALA A 154 7.34 -7.59 0.54
C ALA A 154 7.46 -8.67 1.62
N LEU A 155 6.98 -9.89 1.34
CA LEU A 155 7.10 -11.04 2.25
C LEU A 155 8.57 -11.43 2.47
N ILE A 156 9.37 -11.53 1.42
CA ILE A 156 10.80 -11.86 1.50
C ILE A 156 11.54 -10.80 2.32
N LEU A 157 11.34 -9.52 2.00
CA LEU A 157 11.96 -8.41 2.72
C LEU A 157 11.54 -8.38 4.20
N ALA A 158 10.25 -8.56 4.49
CA ALA A 158 9.76 -8.58 5.85
C ALA A 158 10.42 -9.69 6.67
N ARG A 159 10.58 -10.89 6.11
CA ARG A 159 11.22 -12.02 6.77
C ARG A 159 12.72 -11.83 6.97
N ALA A 160 13.39 -11.18 6.02
CA ALA A 160 14.81 -10.87 6.13
C ALA A 160 15.10 -9.77 7.16
N VAL A 161 14.27 -8.73 7.21
CA VAL A 161 14.49 -7.54 8.05
C VAL A 161 13.98 -7.72 9.49
N ARG A 162 12.88 -8.44 9.68
CA ARG A 162 12.24 -8.63 11.00
C ARG A 162 13.19 -9.14 12.11
N PRO A 163 14.05 -10.15 11.90
CA PRO A 163 14.97 -10.59 12.94
C PRO A 163 16.00 -9.52 13.33
N VAL A 164 16.45 -8.72 12.37
CA VAL A 164 17.38 -7.61 12.61
C VAL A 164 16.72 -6.53 13.45
N LEU A 165 15.49 -6.13 13.10
CA LEU A 165 14.72 -5.15 13.86
C LEU A 165 14.46 -5.61 15.31
N LYS A 166 14.11 -6.89 15.50
CA LYS A 166 13.89 -7.42 16.86
C LYS A 166 15.16 -7.35 17.73
N ARG A 167 16.33 -7.68 17.17
CA ARG A 167 17.61 -7.60 17.89
C ARG A 167 17.92 -6.15 18.31
N GLN A 168 17.74 -5.20 17.42
CA GLN A 168 18.00 -3.78 17.71
C GLN A 168 17.05 -3.19 18.76
N LEU A 169 15.76 -3.59 18.74
CA LEU A 169 14.78 -3.11 19.73
C LEU A 169 14.95 -3.74 21.12
N GLN A 170 15.66 -4.86 21.23
CA GLN A 170 15.99 -5.51 22.51
C GLN A 170 17.29 -5.01 23.12
N SER A 171 18.11 -4.24 22.38
CA SER A 171 19.38 -3.68 22.82
C SER A 171 19.26 -2.29 23.45
N PHE A 172 18.04 -1.74 23.55
CA PHE A 172 17.70 -0.49 24.21
C PHE A 172 16.72 -0.74 25.35
#